data_2550f10080f79a5d1f9f0e03a05522ec
#
_entry.id   2550f10080f79a5d1f9f0e03a05522ec
#
_cell.length_a   1.000
_cell.length_b   1.000
_cell.length_c   1.000
_cell.angle_alpha   90.00
_cell.angle_beta   90.00
_cell.angle_gamma   90.00
#
_symmetry.space_group_name_H-M   'P 1'
#
loop_
_entity.id
_entity.type
_entity.pdbx_description
1 polymer ?
#
loop_
_entity_poly.entity_id
_entity_poly.type
_entity_poly.pdbx_seq_one_letter_code
_entity_poly.pdbx_strand_id
1 'polypeptide(L)'
;MILATALNLAIAIEPPTTAIIGTPPQPGWSQLSAQQREILAPLSSDWDSLENIRKRKWLAIADRYPTMKRDEQQRMQDRMREWASLSPAERAKVRDSYKDFKQLPPEQKQVIRQKWEAYSNLPPEEKQRLRETGKSSK
;
A
#
# COMPACT_ATOMS: atom_id res chain seq x y z
N MET A 1 10.36 -45.31 -20.77
CA MET A 1 9.00 -45.02 -20.31
C MET A 1 8.94 -44.63 -18.83
N ILE A 2 9.68 -45.24 -17.98
CA ILE A 2 9.71 -44.97 -16.52
C ILE A 2 10.30 -43.57 -16.20
N LEU A 3 11.24 -43.09 -17.01
CA LEU A 3 11.88 -41.79 -16.85
C LEU A 3 10.98 -40.61 -17.19
N ALA A 4 10.04 -40.80 -18.13
CA ALA A 4 9.12 -39.73 -18.52
C ALA A 4 8.04 -39.47 -17.45
N THR A 5 7.62 -40.53 -16.76
CA THR A 5 6.65 -40.39 -15.67
C THR A 5 7.26 -39.78 -14.40
N ALA A 6 8.54 -40.05 -14.16
CA ALA A 6 9.25 -39.43 -13.02
C ALA A 6 9.46 -37.92 -13.24
N LEU A 7 9.69 -37.49 -14.46
CA LEU A 7 9.88 -36.08 -14.78
C LEU A 7 8.59 -35.27 -14.62
N ASN A 8 7.45 -35.85 -15.02
CA ASN A 8 6.16 -35.21 -14.83
C ASN A 8 5.75 -35.09 -13.36
N LEU A 9 6.16 -36.05 -12.52
CA LEU A 9 5.88 -35.98 -11.10
C LEU A 9 6.73 -34.90 -10.42
N ALA A 10 7.98 -34.73 -10.86
CA ALA A 10 8.87 -33.69 -10.31
C ALA A 10 8.35 -32.29 -10.60
N ILE A 11 7.79 -32.06 -11.79
CA ILE A 11 7.22 -30.76 -12.18
C ILE A 11 5.97 -30.43 -11.35
N ALA A 12 5.20 -31.46 -10.97
CA ALA A 12 3.99 -31.26 -10.18
C ALA A 12 4.25 -30.98 -8.69
N ILE A 13 5.46 -31.29 -8.22
CA ILE A 13 5.84 -31.12 -6.81
C ILE A 13 6.56 -29.79 -6.56
N GLU A 14 7.12 -29.18 -7.59
CA GLU A 14 7.78 -27.89 -7.45
C GLU A 14 6.74 -26.80 -7.17
N PRO A 15 6.94 -26.00 -6.10
CA PRO A 15 6.07 -24.85 -5.85
C PRO A 15 6.18 -23.88 -7.03
N PRO A 16 5.09 -23.18 -7.35
CA PRO A 16 5.13 -22.21 -8.45
C PRO A 16 6.26 -21.20 -8.21
N THR A 17 7.04 -20.95 -9.24
CA THR A 17 8.20 -20.07 -9.19
C THR A 17 7.85 -18.69 -8.61
N THR A 18 6.64 -18.24 -8.81
CA THR A 18 6.12 -16.98 -8.28
C THR A 18 6.07 -16.94 -6.74
N ALA A 19 5.91 -18.11 -6.09
CA ALA A 19 5.91 -18.20 -4.63
C ALA A 19 7.32 -18.04 -4.05
N ILE A 20 8.36 -18.39 -4.84
CA ILE A 20 9.76 -18.31 -4.43
C ILE A 20 10.35 -16.94 -4.68
N ILE A 21 10.07 -16.33 -5.85
CA ILE A 21 10.64 -15.06 -6.29
C ILE A 21 9.79 -13.85 -5.95
N GLY A 22 8.62 -14.05 -5.33
CA GLY A 22 7.74 -12.97 -4.91
C GLY A 22 6.84 -12.42 -6.01
N THR A 23 6.50 -11.16 -5.94
CA THR A 23 5.57 -10.50 -6.87
C THR A 23 6.23 -10.33 -8.26
N PRO A 24 5.53 -10.74 -9.35
CA PRO A 24 6.04 -10.52 -10.71
C PRO A 24 6.27 -9.05 -11.02
N PRO A 25 7.11 -8.74 -12.02
CA PRO A 25 7.28 -7.37 -12.49
C PRO A 25 5.95 -6.70 -12.84
N GLN A 26 5.80 -5.46 -12.45
CA GLN A 26 4.62 -4.65 -12.71
C GLN A 26 4.94 -3.58 -13.75
N PRO A 27 3.94 -3.03 -14.46
CA PRO A 27 4.17 -2.02 -15.48
C PRO A 27 4.80 -0.75 -14.90
N GLY A 28 5.70 -0.14 -15.69
CA GLY A 28 6.25 1.18 -15.40
C GLY A 28 5.22 2.27 -15.63
N TRP A 29 5.51 3.48 -15.18
CA TRP A 29 4.58 4.60 -15.27
C TRP A 29 4.10 4.86 -16.72
N SER A 30 5.02 4.83 -17.68
CA SER A 30 4.69 5.05 -19.09
C SER A 30 3.80 3.98 -19.70
N GLN A 31 3.76 2.79 -19.11
CA GLN A 31 2.95 1.65 -19.57
C GLN A 31 1.56 1.63 -18.95
N LEU A 32 1.29 2.49 -17.98
CA LEU A 32 -0.03 2.60 -17.38
C LEU A 32 -1.03 3.22 -18.34
N SER A 33 -2.32 2.86 -18.20
CA SER A 33 -3.39 3.51 -18.95
C SER A 33 -3.52 4.99 -18.54
N ALA A 34 -4.16 5.79 -19.40
CA ALA A 34 -4.42 7.20 -19.10
C ALA A 34 -5.23 7.35 -17.79
N GLN A 35 -6.21 6.48 -17.58
CA GLN A 35 -7.03 6.47 -16.36
C GLN A 35 -6.20 6.13 -15.12
N GLN A 36 -5.35 5.11 -15.21
CA GLN A 36 -4.46 4.73 -14.11
C GLN A 36 -3.51 5.88 -13.74
N ARG A 37 -2.91 6.53 -14.74
CA ARG A 37 -2.02 7.68 -14.50
C ARG A 37 -2.76 8.86 -13.87
N GLU A 38 -3.99 9.10 -14.27
CA GLU A 38 -4.80 10.17 -13.68
C GLU A 38 -5.10 9.89 -12.20
N ILE A 39 -5.53 8.68 -11.88
CA ILE A 39 -5.85 8.26 -10.52
C ILE A 39 -4.60 8.26 -9.63
N LEU A 40 -3.49 7.74 -10.13
CA LEU A 40 -2.24 7.56 -9.39
C LEU A 40 -1.27 8.75 -9.55
N ALA A 41 -1.72 9.86 -10.10
CA ALA A 41 -0.89 11.04 -10.38
C ALA A 41 0.00 11.50 -9.21
N PRO A 42 -0.46 11.50 -7.94
CA PRO A 42 0.41 11.87 -6.82
C PRO A 42 1.64 10.98 -6.65
N LEU A 43 1.60 9.75 -7.17
CA LEU A 43 2.70 8.79 -7.09
C LEU A 43 3.61 8.79 -8.32
N SER A 44 3.37 9.66 -9.29
CA SER A 44 4.04 9.63 -10.60
C SER A 44 5.58 9.72 -10.51
N SER A 45 6.10 10.57 -9.64
CA SER A 45 7.56 10.76 -9.51
C SER A 45 8.25 9.57 -8.84
N ASP A 46 7.55 8.80 -8.02
CA ASP A 46 8.10 7.69 -7.25
C ASP A 46 7.76 6.32 -7.85
N TRP A 47 6.83 6.28 -8.81
CA TRP A 47 6.26 5.03 -9.29
C TRP A 47 7.31 4.01 -9.73
N ASP A 48 8.24 4.41 -10.59
CA ASP A 48 9.22 3.50 -11.16
C ASP A 48 10.20 2.96 -10.13
N SER A 49 10.39 3.66 -9.01
CA SER A 49 11.24 3.22 -7.91
C SER A 49 10.52 2.32 -6.90
N LEU A 50 9.20 2.19 -6.98
CA LEU A 50 8.43 1.33 -6.08
C LEU A 50 8.72 -0.14 -6.32
N GLU A 51 8.69 -0.92 -5.25
CA GLU A 51 8.76 -2.38 -5.34
C GLU A 51 7.52 -2.94 -6.06
N ASN A 52 7.66 -4.06 -6.74
CA ASN A 52 6.59 -4.67 -7.51
C ASN A 52 5.33 -4.95 -6.68
N ILE A 53 5.49 -5.41 -5.43
CA ILE A 53 4.35 -5.65 -4.53
C ILE A 53 3.56 -4.37 -4.25
N ARG A 54 4.24 -3.23 -4.15
CA ARG A 54 3.60 -1.93 -3.90
C ARG A 54 2.89 -1.41 -5.13
N LYS A 55 3.52 -1.50 -6.29
CA LYS A 55 2.87 -1.18 -7.58
C LYS A 55 1.58 -1.96 -7.74
N ARG A 56 1.63 -3.26 -7.48
CA ARG A 56 0.46 -4.15 -7.57
C ARG A 56 -0.67 -3.70 -6.64
N LYS A 57 -0.35 -3.32 -5.41
CA LYS A 57 -1.35 -2.83 -4.45
C LYS A 57 -2.01 -1.54 -4.92
N TRP A 58 -1.22 -0.60 -5.42
CA TRP A 58 -1.76 0.66 -5.95
C TRP A 58 -2.59 0.45 -7.21
N LEU A 59 -2.19 -0.45 -8.09
CA LEU A 59 -2.96 -0.80 -9.29
C LEU A 59 -4.31 -1.42 -8.91
N ALA A 60 -4.37 -2.26 -7.89
CA ALA A 60 -5.62 -2.81 -7.40
C ALA A 60 -6.56 -1.71 -6.86
N ILE A 61 -6.01 -0.72 -6.19
CA ILE A 61 -6.76 0.45 -5.73
C ILE A 61 -7.28 1.26 -6.92
N ALA A 62 -6.44 1.49 -7.94
CA ALA A 62 -6.83 2.21 -9.15
C ALA A 62 -7.98 1.53 -9.88
N ASP A 63 -7.99 0.19 -9.92
CA ASP A 63 -9.07 -0.59 -10.55
C ASP A 63 -10.41 -0.41 -9.83
N ARG A 64 -10.40 -0.27 -8.52
CA ARG A 64 -11.62 -0.08 -7.72
C ARG A 64 -12.07 1.38 -7.64
N TYR A 65 -11.16 2.31 -7.88
CA TYR A 65 -11.40 3.74 -7.72
C TYR A 65 -12.67 4.24 -8.45
N PRO A 66 -12.94 3.87 -9.73
CA PRO A 66 -14.14 4.35 -10.42
C PRO A 66 -15.45 3.94 -9.78
N THR A 67 -15.46 2.84 -9.00
CA THR A 67 -16.66 2.34 -8.32
C THR A 67 -16.84 2.91 -6.93
N MET A 68 -15.86 3.65 -6.42
CA MET A 68 -15.92 4.29 -5.11
C MET A 68 -16.85 5.50 -5.12
N LYS A 69 -17.46 5.78 -3.97
CA LYS A 69 -18.20 7.03 -3.76
C LYS A 69 -17.25 8.23 -3.82
N ARG A 70 -17.79 9.41 -4.13
CA ARG A 70 -16.98 10.62 -4.30
C ARG A 70 -16.14 10.95 -3.06
N ASP A 71 -16.70 10.80 -1.87
CA ASP A 71 -15.98 11.04 -0.61
C ASP A 71 -14.87 10.01 -0.36
N GLU A 72 -15.08 8.77 -0.76
CA GLU A 72 -14.05 7.72 -0.71
C GLU A 72 -12.91 8.00 -1.69
N GLN A 73 -13.26 8.45 -2.90
CA GLN A 73 -12.28 8.86 -3.91
C GLN A 73 -11.41 10.00 -3.39
N GLN A 74 -12.03 11.00 -2.79
CA GLN A 74 -11.30 12.14 -2.23
C GLN A 74 -10.35 11.71 -1.11
N ARG A 75 -10.81 10.85 -0.20
CA ARG A 75 -9.96 10.32 0.87
C ARG A 75 -8.78 9.51 0.32
N MET A 76 -9.01 8.75 -0.76
CA MET A 76 -7.95 7.99 -1.40
C MET A 76 -6.90 8.91 -2.03
N GLN A 77 -7.32 9.97 -2.70
CA GLN A 77 -6.42 10.98 -3.27
C GLN A 77 -5.61 11.67 -2.18
N ASP A 78 -6.24 12.03 -1.07
CA ASP A 78 -5.55 12.65 0.07
C ASP A 78 -4.49 11.72 0.67
N ARG A 79 -4.81 10.43 0.82
CA ARG A 79 -3.87 9.42 1.31
C ARG A 79 -2.68 9.24 0.38
N MET A 80 -2.92 9.24 -0.95
CA MET A 80 -1.83 9.15 -1.93
C MET A 80 -0.89 10.35 -1.82
N ARG A 81 -1.44 11.56 -1.68
CA ARG A 81 -0.63 12.78 -1.52
C ARG A 81 0.18 12.75 -0.23
N GLU A 82 -0.43 12.35 0.87
CA GLU A 82 0.27 12.21 2.15
C GLU A 82 1.41 11.19 2.04
N TRP A 83 1.13 10.04 1.45
CA TRP A 83 2.13 8.99 1.27
C TRP A 83 3.28 9.46 0.37
N ALA A 84 2.97 10.14 -0.72
CA ALA A 84 3.97 10.69 -1.65
C ALA A 84 4.86 11.74 -0.99
N SER A 85 4.35 12.47 -0.01
CA SER A 85 5.12 13.48 0.72
C SER A 85 6.11 12.89 1.72
N LEU A 86 5.97 11.63 2.08
CA LEU A 86 6.85 10.96 3.04
C LEU A 86 8.16 10.53 2.39
N SER A 87 9.25 10.61 3.13
CA SER A 87 10.53 10.03 2.72
C SER A 87 10.47 8.49 2.74
N PRO A 88 11.40 7.79 2.06
CA PRO A 88 11.47 6.33 2.15
C PRO A 88 11.58 5.81 3.58
N ALA A 89 12.35 6.50 4.44
CA ALA A 89 12.49 6.15 5.85
C ALA A 89 11.17 6.31 6.62
N GLU A 90 10.44 7.39 6.38
CA GLU A 90 9.14 7.63 7.00
C GLU A 90 8.11 6.61 6.55
N ARG A 91 8.11 6.24 5.26
CA ARG A 91 7.25 5.18 4.73
C ARG A 91 7.54 3.84 5.39
N ALA A 92 8.80 3.52 5.62
CA ALA A 92 9.20 2.30 6.32
C ALA A 92 8.66 2.28 7.75
N LYS A 93 8.75 3.38 8.48
CA LYS A 93 8.20 3.50 9.83
C LYS A 93 6.68 3.28 9.86
N VAL A 94 5.95 3.84 8.90
CA VAL A 94 4.50 3.66 8.81
C VAL A 94 4.17 2.18 8.58
N ARG A 95 4.90 1.51 7.70
CA ARG A 95 4.71 0.08 7.45
C ARG A 95 4.98 -0.77 8.69
N ASP A 96 6.04 -0.46 9.42
CA ASP A 96 6.40 -1.21 10.64
C ASP A 96 5.34 -0.99 11.72
N SER A 97 4.87 0.23 11.89
CA SER A 97 3.77 0.54 12.81
C SER A 97 2.49 -0.21 12.47
N TYR A 98 2.18 -0.36 11.20
CA TYR A 98 1.02 -1.12 10.75
C TYR A 98 1.16 -2.62 11.01
N LYS A 99 2.37 -3.18 10.83
CA LYS A 99 2.65 -4.58 11.20
C LYS A 99 2.44 -4.80 12.69
N ASP A 100 2.99 -3.92 13.52
CA ASP A 100 2.83 -3.97 14.97
C ASP A 100 1.36 -3.90 15.37
N PHE A 101 0.61 -2.98 14.74
CA PHE A 101 -0.83 -2.86 14.95
C PHE A 101 -1.58 -4.17 14.65
N LYS A 102 -1.25 -4.82 13.53
CA LYS A 102 -1.90 -6.08 13.14
C LYS A 102 -1.72 -7.19 14.17
N GLN A 103 -0.61 -7.17 14.89
CA GLN A 103 -0.27 -8.20 15.87
C GLN A 103 -0.91 -7.95 17.26
N LEU A 104 -1.53 -6.79 17.46
CA LEU A 104 -2.17 -6.46 18.73
C LEU A 104 -3.44 -7.29 18.98
N PRO A 105 -3.78 -7.54 20.26
CA PRO A 105 -5.07 -8.14 20.60
C PRO A 105 -6.25 -7.28 20.12
N PRO A 106 -7.44 -7.90 19.90
CA PRO A 106 -8.61 -7.17 19.37
C PRO A 106 -9.01 -5.94 20.16
N GLU A 107 -8.92 -6.00 21.50
CA GLU A 107 -9.29 -4.88 22.39
C GLU A 107 -8.37 -3.68 22.17
N GLN A 108 -7.06 -3.93 22.03
CA GLN A 108 -6.08 -2.88 21.79
C GLN A 108 -6.23 -2.28 20.37
N LYS A 109 -6.53 -3.11 19.39
CA LYS A 109 -6.82 -2.63 18.02
C LYS A 109 -8.03 -1.70 18.02
N GLN A 110 -9.06 -2.03 18.78
CA GLN A 110 -10.29 -1.23 18.87
C GLN A 110 -10.00 0.16 19.46
N VAL A 111 -9.20 0.24 20.51
CA VAL A 111 -8.80 1.51 21.11
C VAL A 111 -8.06 2.39 20.11
N ILE A 112 -7.14 1.82 19.36
CA ILE A 112 -6.36 2.55 18.35
C ILE A 112 -7.26 3.02 17.20
N ARG A 113 -8.20 2.19 16.75
CA ARG A 113 -9.17 2.57 15.71
C ARG A 113 -10.02 3.76 16.16
N GLN A 114 -10.49 3.75 17.41
CA GLN A 114 -11.27 4.86 17.96
C GLN A 114 -10.46 6.15 18.00
N LYS A 115 -9.19 6.08 18.42
CA LYS A 115 -8.29 7.24 18.41
C LYS A 115 -8.04 7.76 17.02
N TRP A 116 -7.86 6.86 16.06
CA TRP A 116 -7.66 7.22 14.67
C TRP A 116 -8.89 7.88 14.07
N GLU A 117 -10.06 7.34 14.36
CA GLU A 117 -11.34 7.91 13.91
C GLU A 117 -11.55 9.32 14.48
N ALA A 118 -11.29 9.50 15.76
CA ALA A 118 -11.35 10.81 16.41
C ALA A 118 -10.37 11.81 15.75
N TYR A 119 -9.14 11.37 15.48
CA TYR A 119 -8.15 12.19 14.77
C TYR A 119 -8.61 12.54 13.35
N SER A 120 -9.16 11.57 12.62
CA SER A 120 -9.61 11.78 11.23
C SER A 120 -10.70 12.84 11.11
N ASN A 121 -11.52 12.98 12.15
CA ASN A 121 -12.62 13.93 12.20
C ASN A 121 -12.20 15.34 12.65
N LEU A 122 -10.93 15.52 13.04
CA LEU A 122 -10.42 16.85 13.41
C LEU A 122 -10.26 17.77 12.18
N PRO A 123 -10.39 19.09 12.38
CA PRO A 123 -10.04 20.06 11.33
C PRO A 123 -8.58 19.95 10.90
N PRO A 124 -8.24 20.33 9.65
CA PRO A 124 -6.87 20.23 9.15
C PRO A 124 -5.84 20.97 10.00
N GLU A 125 -6.20 22.12 10.58
CA GLU A 125 -5.31 22.90 11.42
C GLU A 125 -4.93 22.17 12.69
N GLU A 126 -5.90 21.47 13.32
CA GLU A 126 -5.65 20.70 14.54
C GLU A 126 -4.82 19.45 14.24
N LYS A 127 -5.07 18.78 13.12
CA LYS A 127 -4.24 17.65 12.69
C LYS A 127 -2.79 18.07 12.51
N GLN A 128 -2.56 19.23 11.89
CA GLN A 128 -1.22 19.76 11.68
C GLN A 128 -0.53 20.10 12.99
N ARG A 129 -1.27 20.74 13.92
CA ARG A 129 -0.76 21.07 15.25
C ARG A 129 -0.32 19.83 16.01
N LEU A 130 -1.09 18.75 15.96
CA LEU A 130 -0.74 17.49 16.61
C LEU A 130 0.49 16.84 15.98
N ARG A 131 0.65 16.93 14.66
CA ARG A 131 1.84 16.43 13.97
C ARG A 131 3.10 17.18 14.38
N GLU A 132 3.01 18.49 14.53
CA GLU A 132 4.13 19.34 14.94
C GLU A 132 4.53 19.06 16.39
N THR A 133 3.57 18.92 17.31
CA THR A 133 3.84 18.54 18.70
C THR A 133 4.45 17.15 18.80
N GLY A 134 4.03 16.20 17.99
CA GLY A 134 4.62 14.86 17.93
C GLY A 134 6.06 14.86 17.47
N LYS A 135 6.45 15.81 16.61
CA LYS A 135 7.84 15.97 16.15
C LYS A 135 8.75 16.61 17.19
N SER A 136 8.21 17.49 18.01
CA SER A 136 9.00 18.19 19.03
C SER A 136 9.22 17.39 20.32
N SER A 137 8.47 16.29 20.53
CA SER A 137 8.62 15.43 21.70
C SER A 137 9.64 14.29 21.49
N LYS A 138 10.36 14.31 20.40
CA LYS A 138 11.50 13.44 20.12
C LYS A 138 12.78 14.24 20.22
#